data_08ab718e448b6dd8f9cb3c2fe1afd075
#
_entry.id   08ab718e448b6dd8f9cb3c2fe1afd075
#
_cell.length_a   1.000
_cell.length_b   1.000
_cell.length_c   1.000
_cell.angle_alpha   90.00
_cell.angle_beta   90.00
_cell.angle_gamma   90.00
#
_symmetry.space_group_name_H-M   'P 1'
#
loop_
_entity.id
_entity.type
_entity.pdbx_description
1 polymer ?
#
loop_
_entity_poly.entity_id
_entity_poly.type
_entity_poly.pdbx_seq_one_letter_code
_entity_poly.pdbx_strand_id
1 'polypeptide(L)'
;MNDERATSGHTRRRAKPLDRNRLEELALAYVARFATSAGKLRTYLRRKLHERGFVDGEKPDIETLISSFVDKGYVDDEAYGRAKANDLVARGYGGRRVEQTLRSAGIAEDLREALQPDEAHMRQAVVVLARKRRFGPFGRLGEAGAED
;
A
#
# COMPACT_ATOMS: atom_id res chain seq x y z
N MET A 1 -50.12 -17.66 13.15
CA MET A 1 -49.60 -17.24 11.85
C MET A 1 -48.38 -16.41 12.08
N ASN A 2 -47.29 -17.06 12.17
CA ASN A 2 -46.01 -16.40 12.32
C ASN A 2 -45.56 -15.99 10.93
N ASP A 3 -45.67 -14.72 10.68
CA ASP A 3 -45.00 -14.10 9.58
C ASP A 3 -43.50 -14.06 9.91
N GLU A 4 -42.92 -15.25 9.96
CA GLU A 4 -41.48 -15.36 9.83
C GLU A 4 -41.13 -15.08 8.38
N ARG A 5 -41.35 -13.86 7.97
CA ARG A 5 -40.50 -13.31 6.97
C ARG A 5 -39.12 -13.24 7.61
N ALA A 6 -38.52 -14.41 7.62
CA ALA A 6 -37.10 -14.46 7.62
C ALA A 6 -36.67 -13.40 6.63
N THR A 7 -36.35 -12.25 7.14
CA THR A 7 -35.48 -11.36 6.41
C THR A 7 -34.33 -12.23 5.99
N SER A 8 -34.37 -12.66 4.74
CA SER A 8 -33.20 -13.14 4.06
C SER A 8 -32.23 -11.95 3.93
N GLY A 9 -32.03 -11.29 5.07
CA GLY A 9 -30.81 -10.60 5.30
C GLY A 9 -29.79 -11.64 4.96
N HIS A 10 -29.00 -11.36 3.95
CA HIS A 10 -27.81 -12.08 3.66
C HIS A 10 -27.08 -12.23 4.98
N THR A 11 -27.39 -13.26 5.73
CA THR A 11 -26.49 -13.78 6.73
C THR A 11 -25.30 -14.18 5.92
N ARG A 12 -24.37 -13.23 5.77
CA ARG A 12 -23.03 -13.54 5.30
C ARG A 12 -22.65 -14.76 6.11
N ARG A 13 -22.60 -15.92 5.45
CA ARG A 13 -22.08 -17.11 6.10
C ARG A 13 -20.87 -16.65 6.86
N ARG A 14 -20.91 -16.72 8.18
CA ARG A 14 -19.74 -16.43 8.99
C ARG A 14 -18.63 -17.29 8.41
N ALA A 15 -17.67 -16.66 7.76
CA ALA A 15 -16.53 -17.37 7.23
C ALA A 15 -15.91 -18.17 8.38
N LYS A 16 -15.56 -19.41 8.11
CA LYS A 16 -14.94 -20.29 9.09
C LYS A 16 -13.72 -19.58 9.71
N PRO A 17 -13.43 -19.82 11.00
CA PRO A 17 -12.21 -19.36 11.60
C PRO A 17 -11.01 -19.76 10.74
N LEU A 18 -10.01 -18.89 10.69
CA LEU A 18 -8.78 -19.16 9.96
C LEU A 18 -7.96 -20.23 10.68
N ASP A 19 -7.37 -21.11 9.92
CA ASP A 19 -6.28 -21.96 10.36
C ASP A 19 -4.96 -21.50 9.74
N ARG A 20 -3.87 -22.15 10.11
CA ARG A 20 -2.54 -21.80 9.61
C ARG A 20 -2.45 -21.87 8.08
N ASN A 21 -2.99 -22.90 7.49
CA ASN A 21 -2.96 -23.08 6.03
C ASN A 21 -3.77 -21.99 5.31
N ARG A 22 -4.93 -21.67 5.83
CA ARG A 22 -5.79 -20.63 5.24
C ARG A 22 -5.18 -19.25 5.38
N LEU A 23 -4.53 -18.97 6.51
CA LEU A 23 -3.81 -17.72 6.73
C LEU A 23 -2.67 -17.55 5.72
N GLU A 24 -1.89 -18.61 5.50
CA GLU A 24 -0.83 -18.62 4.49
C GLU A 24 -1.38 -18.43 3.07
N GLU A 25 -2.47 -19.10 2.71
CA GLU A 25 -3.13 -18.90 1.42
C GLU A 25 -3.61 -17.46 1.21
N LEU A 26 -4.17 -16.84 2.23
CA LEU A 26 -4.57 -15.43 2.17
C LEU A 26 -3.37 -14.51 1.98
N ALA A 27 -2.27 -14.77 2.68
CA ALA A 27 -1.04 -14.03 2.54
C ALA A 27 -0.45 -14.16 1.13
N LEU A 28 -0.40 -15.36 0.58
CA LEU A 28 0.06 -15.62 -0.78
C LEU A 28 -0.79 -14.91 -1.83
N ALA A 29 -2.11 -15.00 -1.70
CA ALA A 29 -3.02 -14.30 -2.59
C ALA A 29 -2.84 -12.79 -2.55
N TYR A 30 -2.59 -12.24 -1.37
CA TYR A 30 -2.37 -10.80 -1.19
C TYR A 30 -1.08 -10.33 -1.85
N VAL A 31 0.05 -11.00 -1.62
CA VAL A 31 1.33 -10.62 -2.22
C VAL A 31 1.37 -10.88 -3.73
N ALA A 32 0.60 -11.83 -4.23
CA ALA A 32 0.47 -12.08 -5.66
C ALA A 32 -0.32 -10.98 -6.37
N ARG A 33 -1.24 -10.34 -5.67
CA ARG A 33 -2.13 -9.32 -6.25
C ARG A 33 -1.64 -7.89 -6.06
N PHE A 34 -1.03 -7.59 -4.93
CA PHE A 34 -0.65 -6.23 -4.55
C PHE A 34 0.86 -6.11 -4.31
N ALA A 35 1.47 -5.08 -4.86
CA ALA A 35 2.77 -4.62 -4.39
C ALA A 35 2.60 -4.18 -2.92
N THR A 36 3.40 -4.74 -2.03
CA THR A 36 3.20 -4.54 -0.60
C THR A 36 4.51 -4.58 0.19
N SER A 37 4.45 -4.04 1.40
CA SER A 37 5.50 -4.13 2.42
C SER A 37 5.14 -5.19 3.46
N ALA A 38 6.13 -5.60 4.26
CA ALA A 38 5.89 -6.48 5.40
C ALA A 38 4.86 -5.88 6.38
N GLY A 39 4.93 -4.57 6.63
CA GLY A 39 3.98 -3.88 7.50
C GLY A 39 2.55 -3.87 6.96
N LYS A 40 2.37 -3.68 5.67
CA LYS A 40 1.05 -3.74 5.03
C LYS A 40 0.47 -5.15 5.04
N LEU A 41 1.29 -6.15 4.77
CA LEU A 41 0.88 -7.56 4.87
C LEU A 41 0.47 -7.90 6.31
N ARG A 42 1.24 -7.46 7.31
CA ARG A 42 0.92 -7.65 8.72
C ARG A 42 -0.44 -7.05 9.07
N THR A 43 -0.70 -5.84 8.67
CA THR A 43 -1.98 -5.15 8.90
C THR A 43 -3.13 -5.91 8.25
N TYR A 44 -2.95 -6.38 7.02
CA TYR A 44 -3.95 -7.18 6.32
C TYR A 44 -4.27 -8.49 7.05
N LEU A 45 -3.25 -9.23 7.47
CA LEU A 45 -3.44 -10.51 8.17
C LEU A 45 -4.09 -10.31 9.54
N ARG A 46 -3.70 -9.29 10.28
CA ARG A 46 -4.32 -8.94 11.57
C ARG A 46 -5.79 -8.59 11.40
N ARG A 47 -6.14 -7.85 10.36
CA ARG A 47 -7.54 -7.53 10.06
C ARG A 47 -8.34 -8.78 9.75
N LYS A 48 -7.81 -9.69 8.95
CA LYS A 48 -8.48 -10.96 8.62
C LYS A 48 -8.67 -11.84 9.85
N LEU A 49 -7.69 -11.89 10.73
CA LEU A 49 -7.80 -12.60 12.00
C LEU A 49 -8.85 -11.99 12.92
N HIS A 50 -8.93 -10.67 12.96
CA HIS A 50 -9.95 -9.98 13.74
C HIS A 50 -11.36 -10.26 13.20
N GLU A 51 -11.53 -10.26 11.89
CA GLU A 51 -12.81 -10.49 11.22
C GLU A 51 -13.30 -11.95 11.37
N ARG A 52 -12.39 -12.91 11.28
CA ARG A 52 -12.73 -14.34 11.17
C ARG A 52 -12.37 -15.17 12.39
N GLY A 53 -11.44 -14.71 13.22
CA GLY A 53 -10.87 -15.47 14.31
C GLY A 53 -9.91 -16.58 13.84
N PHE A 54 -9.28 -17.23 14.80
CA PHE A 54 -8.36 -18.34 14.56
C PHE A 54 -8.85 -19.57 15.29
N VAL A 55 -8.63 -20.75 14.70
CA VAL A 55 -9.12 -22.02 15.25
C VAL A 55 -8.59 -22.24 16.67
N ASP A 56 -9.46 -22.78 17.54
CA ASP A 56 -9.16 -23.19 18.91
C ASP A 56 -8.61 -22.05 19.82
N GLY A 57 -8.80 -20.78 19.45
CA GLY A 57 -8.32 -19.66 20.22
C GLY A 57 -6.81 -19.55 20.33
N GLU A 58 -6.07 -20.29 19.52
CA GLU A 58 -4.62 -20.19 19.44
C GLU A 58 -4.20 -18.85 18.87
N LYS A 59 -3.01 -18.38 19.28
CA LYS A 59 -2.39 -17.22 18.66
C LYS A 59 -1.65 -17.66 17.38
N PRO A 60 -2.03 -17.13 16.21
CA PRO A 60 -1.27 -17.37 15.00
C PRO A 60 0.09 -16.66 15.06
N ASP A 61 1.11 -17.32 14.57
CA ASP A 61 2.44 -16.74 14.45
C ASP A 61 2.59 -16.01 13.12
N ILE A 62 2.07 -14.78 13.08
CA ILE A 62 2.13 -13.91 11.90
C ILE A 62 3.57 -13.54 11.57
N GLU A 63 4.40 -13.27 12.58
CA GLU A 63 5.77 -12.79 12.37
C GLU A 63 6.64 -13.86 11.70
N THR A 64 6.51 -15.13 12.07
CA THR A 64 7.20 -16.22 11.38
C THR A 64 6.74 -16.35 9.93
N LEU A 65 5.46 -16.21 9.67
CA LEU A 65 4.91 -16.24 8.31
C LEU A 65 5.47 -15.10 7.46
N ILE A 66 5.48 -13.88 7.99
CA ILE A 66 6.03 -12.70 7.29
C ILE A 66 7.52 -12.86 7.05
N SER A 67 8.28 -13.31 8.04
CA SER A 67 9.72 -13.58 7.88
C SER A 67 9.99 -14.59 6.78
N SER A 68 9.20 -15.64 6.69
CA SER A 68 9.29 -16.62 5.60
C SER A 68 9.06 -15.98 4.23
N PHE A 69 8.09 -15.06 4.13
CA PHE A 69 7.80 -14.35 2.88
C PHE A 69 8.92 -13.38 2.49
N VAL A 70 9.52 -12.73 3.46
CA VAL A 70 10.71 -11.88 3.24
C VAL A 70 11.88 -12.73 2.73
N ASP A 71 12.15 -13.84 3.38
CA ASP A 71 13.25 -14.76 3.00
C ASP A 71 13.08 -15.33 1.58
N LYS A 72 11.86 -15.60 1.18
CA LYS A 72 11.52 -16.06 -0.17
C LYS A 72 11.48 -14.96 -1.22
N GLY A 73 11.62 -13.70 -0.81
CA GLY A 73 11.54 -12.55 -1.70
C GLY A 73 10.14 -12.18 -2.16
N TYR A 74 9.09 -12.73 -1.55
CA TYR A 74 7.70 -12.37 -1.85
C TYR A 74 7.33 -10.99 -1.33
N VAL A 75 8.04 -10.53 -0.31
CA VAL A 75 7.93 -9.19 0.28
C VAL A 75 9.32 -8.58 0.34
N ASP A 76 9.48 -7.40 -0.21
CA ASP A 76 10.74 -6.65 -0.26
C ASP A 76 10.44 -5.17 0.01
N ASP A 77 10.70 -4.75 1.25
CA ASP A 77 10.42 -3.39 1.70
C ASP A 77 11.25 -2.34 0.96
N GLU A 78 12.50 -2.66 0.60
CA GLU A 78 13.35 -1.75 -0.16
C GLU A 78 12.80 -1.52 -1.57
N ALA A 79 12.45 -2.58 -2.28
CA ALA A 79 11.87 -2.49 -3.62
C ALA A 79 10.52 -1.77 -3.59
N TYR A 80 9.66 -2.11 -2.63
CA TYR A 80 8.37 -1.44 -2.43
C TYR A 80 8.54 0.05 -2.13
N GLY A 81 9.40 0.37 -1.17
CA GLY A 81 9.64 1.74 -0.74
C GLY A 81 10.23 2.61 -1.85
N ARG A 82 11.18 2.07 -2.60
CA ARG A 82 11.80 2.76 -3.74
C ARG A 82 10.80 3.07 -4.84
N ALA A 83 10.00 2.09 -5.24
CA ALA A 83 8.97 2.26 -6.25
C ALA A 83 7.92 3.29 -5.80
N LYS A 84 7.53 3.25 -4.53
CA LYS A 84 6.57 4.19 -3.95
C LYS A 84 7.10 5.61 -3.87
N ALA A 85 8.35 5.78 -3.44
CA ALA A 85 9.01 7.08 -3.40
C ALA A 85 9.13 7.69 -4.80
N ASN A 86 9.58 6.92 -5.77
CA ASN A 86 9.69 7.36 -7.17
C ASN A 86 8.33 7.76 -7.75
N ASP A 87 7.30 6.99 -7.49
CA ASP A 87 5.94 7.30 -7.95
C ASP A 87 5.41 8.61 -7.35
N LEU A 88 5.60 8.82 -6.06
CA LEU A 88 5.17 10.05 -5.39
C LEU A 88 5.90 11.27 -5.91
N VAL A 89 7.22 11.19 -6.09
CA VAL A 89 8.02 12.27 -6.65
C VAL A 89 7.60 12.58 -8.09
N ALA A 90 7.35 11.57 -8.90
CA ALA A 90 6.87 11.74 -10.27
C ALA A 90 5.49 12.41 -10.34
N ARG A 91 4.68 12.29 -9.28
CA ARG A 91 3.40 12.98 -9.15
C ARG A 91 3.51 14.40 -8.60
N GLY A 92 4.71 14.84 -8.24
CA GLY A 92 4.98 16.16 -7.71
C GLY A 92 5.00 16.29 -6.19
N TYR A 93 4.96 15.17 -5.46
CA TYR A 93 5.07 15.16 -4.01
C TYR A 93 6.52 15.28 -3.56
N GLY A 94 6.74 15.92 -2.41
CA GLY A 94 8.07 16.09 -1.82
C GLY A 94 8.40 15.06 -0.75
N GLY A 95 9.56 15.25 -0.12
CA GLY A 95 10.12 14.34 0.88
C GLY A 95 9.21 14.08 2.08
N ARG A 96 8.44 15.07 2.53
CA ARG A 96 7.47 14.91 3.63
C ARG A 96 6.41 13.86 3.28
N ARG A 97 5.87 13.91 2.07
CA ARG A 97 4.87 12.93 1.63
C ARG A 97 5.46 11.54 1.48
N VAL A 98 6.69 11.45 0.95
CA VAL A 98 7.43 10.19 0.88
C VAL A 98 7.62 9.60 2.28
N GLU A 99 8.14 10.37 3.23
CA GLU A 99 8.31 9.93 4.62
C GLU A 99 7.00 9.43 5.23
N GLN A 100 5.94 10.20 5.11
CA GLN A 100 4.63 9.85 5.65
C GLN A 100 4.07 8.55 5.05
N THR A 101 4.17 8.40 3.75
CA THR A 101 3.67 7.22 3.03
C THR A 101 4.45 5.97 3.39
N LEU A 102 5.77 6.05 3.43
CA LEU A 102 6.62 4.92 3.80
C LEU A 102 6.46 4.53 5.28
N ARG A 103 6.30 5.50 6.16
CA ARG A 103 6.00 5.25 7.57
C ARG A 103 4.67 4.52 7.74
N SER A 104 3.64 4.93 7.04
CA SER A 104 2.32 4.28 7.06
C SER A 104 2.38 2.85 6.53
N ALA A 105 3.29 2.56 5.63
CA ALA A 105 3.54 1.21 5.12
C ALA A 105 4.41 0.35 6.04
N GLY A 106 4.85 0.88 7.18
CA GLY A 106 5.69 0.17 8.13
C GLY A 106 7.14 0.01 7.71
N ILE A 107 7.63 0.82 6.78
CA ILE A 107 9.03 0.81 6.36
C ILE A 107 9.91 1.35 7.49
N ALA A 108 11.02 0.67 7.78
CA ALA A 108 11.95 1.04 8.84
C ALA A 108 12.57 2.42 8.61
N GLU A 109 12.91 3.12 9.70
CA GLU A 109 13.40 4.50 9.66
C GLU A 109 14.65 4.67 8.82
N ASP A 110 15.63 3.79 8.98
CA ASP A 110 16.87 3.81 8.20
C ASP A 110 16.63 3.70 6.69
N LEU A 111 15.69 2.85 6.31
CA LEU A 111 15.30 2.70 4.92
C LEU A 111 14.50 3.90 4.42
N ARG A 112 13.63 4.47 5.25
CA ARG A 112 12.92 5.71 4.90
C ARG A 112 13.88 6.87 4.64
N GLU A 113 14.90 7.01 5.47
CA GLU A 113 15.94 8.01 5.29
C GLU A 113 16.73 7.79 3.99
N ALA A 114 17.12 6.55 3.72
CA ALA A 114 17.86 6.20 2.51
C ALA A 114 17.05 6.42 1.22
N LEU A 115 15.73 6.35 1.31
CA LEU A 115 14.82 6.52 0.16
C LEU A 115 14.31 7.94 -0.01
N GLN A 116 14.72 8.89 0.83
CA GLN A 116 14.36 10.29 0.64
C GLN A 116 14.89 10.81 -0.70
N PRO A 117 14.06 11.52 -1.46
CA PRO A 117 14.50 12.10 -2.71
C PRO A 117 15.54 13.21 -2.44
N ASP A 118 16.60 13.24 -3.23
CA ASP A 118 17.52 14.35 -3.19
C ASP A 118 16.94 15.60 -3.88
N GLU A 119 17.56 16.74 -3.65
CA GLU A 119 17.07 18.02 -4.17
C GLU A 119 17.10 18.08 -5.70
N ALA A 120 18.14 17.55 -6.32
CA ALA A 120 18.28 17.54 -7.77
C ALA A 120 17.21 16.65 -8.42
N HIS A 121 16.96 15.48 -7.84
CA HIS A 121 15.90 14.57 -8.31
C HIS A 121 14.52 15.21 -8.18
N MET A 122 14.25 15.91 -7.10
CA MET A 122 13.00 16.63 -6.89
C MET A 122 12.79 17.76 -7.89
N ARG A 123 13.83 18.56 -8.17
CA ARG A 123 13.76 19.62 -9.18
C ARG A 123 13.45 19.07 -10.56
N GLN A 124 14.10 17.98 -10.95
CA GLN A 124 13.87 17.33 -12.23
C GLN A 124 12.43 16.84 -12.34
N ALA A 125 11.91 16.21 -11.30
CA ALA A 125 10.54 15.74 -11.26
C ALA A 125 9.52 16.89 -11.38
N VAL A 126 9.76 18.00 -10.71
CA VAL A 126 8.93 19.21 -10.81
C VAL A 126 8.94 19.77 -12.24
N VAL A 127 10.09 19.84 -12.89
CA VAL A 127 10.20 20.30 -14.28
C VAL A 127 9.42 19.37 -15.23
N VAL A 128 9.58 18.06 -15.11
CA VAL A 128 8.86 17.10 -15.92
C VAL A 128 7.34 17.22 -15.72
N LEU A 129 6.91 17.36 -14.47
CA LEU A 129 5.50 17.53 -14.14
C LEU A 129 4.92 18.84 -14.70
N ALA A 130 5.68 19.95 -14.58
CA ALA A 130 5.28 21.24 -15.11
C ALA A 130 5.14 21.21 -16.64
N ARG A 131 6.03 20.50 -17.33
CA ARG A 131 5.91 20.27 -18.78
C ARG A 131 4.66 19.50 -19.15
N LYS A 132 4.39 18.41 -18.44
CA LYS A 132 3.19 17.59 -18.66
C LYS A 132 1.91 18.38 -18.48
N ARG A 133 1.85 19.22 -17.46
CA ARG A 133 0.66 20.02 -17.11
C ARG A 133 0.67 21.40 -17.72
N ARG A 134 1.73 21.77 -18.44
CA ARG A 134 1.89 23.08 -19.08
C ARG A 134 1.79 24.25 -18.08
N PHE A 135 2.41 24.09 -16.90
CA PHE A 135 2.51 25.13 -15.90
C PHE A 135 3.78 25.97 -16.07
N GLY A 136 3.73 27.22 -15.56
CA GLY A 136 4.88 28.10 -15.52
C GLY A 136 5.45 28.38 -16.92
N PRO A 137 6.80 28.28 -17.11
CA PRO A 137 7.43 28.59 -18.40
C PRO A 137 7.02 27.65 -19.54
N PHE A 138 6.39 26.54 -19.23
CA PHE A 138 5.88 25.55 -20.20
C PHE A 138 4.39 25.71 -20.47
N GLY A 139 3.74 26.74 -19.94
CA GLY A 139 2.39 27.11 -20.26
C GLY A 139 2.25 27.54 -21.70
N ARG A 140 1.05 27.48 -22.26
CA ARG A 140 0.75 28.00 -23.60
C ARG A 140 0.87 29.52 -23.56
N LEU A 141 2.00 30.01 -24.02
CA LEU A 141 2.22 31.44 -24.20
C LEU A 141 1.46 32.03 -25.39
N GLY A 142 0.64 31.26 -26.05
CA GLY A 142 0.01 31.65 -27.29
C GLY A 142 -1.45 32.06 -27.26
N GLU A 143 -2.13 31.90 -26.15
CA GLU A 143 -3.59 32.15 -26.12
C GLU A 143 -3.99 33.42 -25.38
N ALA A 144 -3.06 34.15 -24.77
CA ALA A 144 -3.35 35.40 -24.08
C ALA A 144 -3.04 36.69 -24.88
N GLY A 145 -2.68 36.55 -26.16
CA GLY A 145 -2.22 37.67 -26.97
C GLY A 145 -2.96 37.90 -28.28
N ALA A 146 -4.14 37.36 -28.46
CA ALA A 146 -4.92 37.52 -29.69
C ALA A 146 -6.32 38.03 -29.39
N GLU A 147 -6.44 39.08 -28.58
CA GLU A 147 -7.62 39.91 -28.55
C GLU A 147 -7.18 41.39 -28.56
N ASP A 148 -7.03 41.93 -29.75
CA ASP A 148 -7.24 43.32 -30.07
C ASP A 148 -8.51 43.42 -30.92
#